data_e3a8978abf4bb8a8ecc065716982d5e5
#
_entry.id   e3a8978abf4bb8a8ecc065716982d5e5
#
_cell.length_a   1.000
_cell.length_b   1.000
_cell.length_c   1.000
_cell.angle_alpha   90.00
_cell.angle_beta   90.00
_cell.angle_gamma   90.00
#
_symmetry.space_group_name_H-M   'P 1'
#
loop_
_entity.id
_entity.type
_entity.pdbx_description
1 polymer ?
#
loop_
_entity_poly.entity_id
_entity_poly.type
_entity_poly.pdbx_seq_one_letter_code
_entity_poly.pdbx_strand_id
1 'polypeptide(L)'
;MGLFFSNIQIRRTENEPDFAQIAAVLTEGRDLSAVDNEEEADIALSVFTVADSPWITVCSDLIEGDFEELGAKARRLSETLQTQTLALACLDSDYFCINLIDAANGADLWAANGRMTEGKAPRRSSLAPWKRYVSDIEAFKRTMRGKYVFAEACLDGLEPLLS
;
A
#
# COMPACT_ATOMS: atom_id res chain seq x y z
N MET A 1 6.58 22.11 3.62
CA MET A 1 5.70 21.09 4.20
C MET A 1 5.56 20.01 3.13
N GLY A 2 6.09 18.85 3.36
CA GLY A 2 6.09 17.75 2.41
C GLY A 2 4.77 16.96 2.43
N LEU A 3 4.62 16.05 1.48
CA LEU A 3 3.48 15.15 1.40
C LEU A 3 3.65 13.98 2.36
N PHE A 4 2.60 13.69 3.11
CA PHE A 4 2.49 12.48 3.94
C PHE A 4 1.25 11.72 3.48
N PHE A 5 1.41 10.47 3.14
CA PHE A 5 0.28 9.58 2.90
C PHE A 5 0.67 8.12 3.13
N SER A 6 -0.33 7.32 3.44
CA SER A 6 -0.26 5.87 3.38
C SER A 6 -1.58 5.32 2.85
N ASN A 7 -1.50 4.25 2.10
CA ASN A 7 -2.68 3.50 1.65
C ASN A 7 -2.32 2.03 1.37
N ILE A 8 -3.35 1.21 1.26
CA ILE A 8 -3.22 -0.18 0.83
C ILE A 8 -4.02 -0.36 -0.46
N GLN A 9 -3.38 -0.94 -1.47
CA GLN A 9 -4.01 -1.36 -2.71
C GLN A 9 -4.27 -2.86 -2.63
N ILE A 10 -5.50 -3.30 -2.92
CA ILE A 10 -5.90 -4.70 -2.94
C ILE A 10 -6.15 -5.09 -4.39
N ARG A 11 -5.49 -6.15 -4.88
CA ARG A 11 -5.69 -6.63 -6.26
C ARG A 11 -7.11 -7.13 -6.44
N ARG A 12 -7.80 -6.62 -7.46
CA ARG A 12 -9.14 -7.05 -7.83
C ARG A 12 -9.09 -8.50 -8.35
N THR A 13 -10.08 -9.27 -7.96
CA THR A 13 -10.30 -10.66 -8.38
C THR A 13 -11.74 -10.82 -8.81
N GLU A 14 -12.12 -11.98 -9.34
CA GLU A 14 -13.53 -12.27 -9.68
C GLU A 14 -14.45 -12.17 -8.46
N ASN A 15 -13.92 -12.47 -7.26
CA ASN A 15 -14.62 -12.34 -5.99
C ASN A 15 -14.08 -11.09 -5.25
N GLU A 16 -14.48 -9.90 -5.70
CA GLU A 16 -14.04 -8.66 -5.05
C GLU A 16 -14.53 -8.63 -3.59
N PRO A 17 -13.64 -8.27 -2.64
CA PRO A 17 -14.04 -8.10 -1.25
C PRO A 17 -14.98 -6.89 -1.14
N ASP A 18 -16.01 -7.03 -0.33
CA ASP A 18 -16.86 -5.90 0.02
C ASP A 18 -16.22 -5.03 1.13
N PHE A 19 -16.82 -3.86 1.36
CA PHE A 19 -16.37 -2.94 2.40
C PHE A 19 -16.31 -3.61 3.78
N ALA A 20 -17.32 -4.42 4.12
CA ALA A 20 -17.40 -5.03 5.45
C ALA A 20 -16.27 -6.04 5.70
N GLN A 21 -15.89 -6.80 4.68
CA GLN A 21 -14.74 -7.73 4.76
C GLN A 21 -13.43 -6.97 4.97
N ILE A 22 -13.19 -5.89 4.23
CA ILE A 22 -11.99 -5.05 4.38
C ILE A 22 -11.95 -4.42 5.77
N ALA A 23 -13.08 -3.83 6.20
CA ALA A 23 -13.21 -3.20 7.50
C ALA A 23 -12.95 -4.19 8.64
N ALA A 24 -13.53 -5.38 8.59
CA ALA A 24 -13.33 -6.42 9.60
C ALA A 24 -11.86 -6.81 9.80
N VAL A 25 -11.10 -6.91 8.70
CA VAL A 25 -9.66 -7.21 8.76
C VAL A 25 -8.88 -6.06 9.40
N LEU A 26 -9.15 -4.81 8.99
CA LEU A 26 -8.40 -3.64 9.45
C LEU A 26 -8.70 -3.29 10.92
N THR A 27 -9.92 -3.54 11.36
CA THR A 27 -10.36 -3.26 12.73
C THR A 27 -10.13 -4.44 13.69
N GLU A 28 -9.54 -5.53 13.20
CA GLU A 28 -9.28 -6.75 13.99
C GLU A 28 -10.57 -7.37 14.56
N GLY A 29 -11.68 -7.22 13.84
CA GLY A 29 -12.99 -7.73 14.26
C GLY A 29 -13.62 -6.94 15.41
N ARG A 30 -13.14 -5.73 15.71
CA ARG A 30 -13.83 -4.84 16.67
C ARG A 30 -15.25 -4.59 16.17
N ASP A 31 -16.18 -4.59 17.11
CA ASP A 31 -17.55 -4.21 16.83
C ASP A 31 -17.62 -2.70 16.60
N LEU A 32 -17.76 -2.31 15.34
CA LEU A 32 -17.83 -0.91 14.92
C LEU A 32 -19.25 -0.62 14.45
N SER A 33 -19.80 0.49 14.94
CA SER A 33 -21.04 1.05 14.41
C SER A 33 -20.69 2.14 13.39
N ALA A 34 -21.35 2.08 12.22
CA ALA A 34 -21.26 3.16 11.27
C ALA A 34 -21.90 4.42 11.85
N VAL A 35 -21.25 5.56 11.64
CA VAL A 35 -21.78 6.89 11.97
C VAL A 35 -22.02 7.67 10.69
N ASP A 36 -23.06 8.51 10.69
CA ASP A 36 -23.44 9.29 9.50
C ASP A 36 -22.59 10.57 9.36
N ASN A 37 -21.87 10.95 10.41
CA ASN A 37 -21.09 12.18 10.45
C ASN A 37 -19.61 11.83 10.68
N GLU A 38 -18.74 12.25 9.77
CA GLU A 38 -17.29 12.05 9.85
C GLU A 38 -16.68 12.68 11.11
N GLU A 39 -17.23 13.81 11.59
CA GLU A 39 -16.77 14.46 12.84
C GLU A 39 -17.05 13.64 14.10
N GLU A 40 -17.96 12.67 14.02
CA GLU A 40 -18.31 11.76 15.13
C GLU A 40 -17.58 10.42 15.02
N ALA A 41 -16.82 10.20 13.95
CA ALA A 41 -16.10 8.96 13.72
C ALA A 41 -14.81 8.92 14.51
N ASP A 42 -14.62 7.86 15.31
CA ASP A 42 -13.34 7.56 15.95
C ASP A 42 -12.31 7.01 14.95
N ILE A 43 -12.75 6.50 13.80
CA ILE A 43 -11.93 5.90 12.75
C ILE A 43 -12.54 6.25 11.40
N ALA A 44 -11.73 6.85 10.53
CA ALA A 44 -12.07 7.02 9.13
C ALA A 44 -11.56 5.84 8.30
N LEU A 45 -12.43 5.25 7.46
CA LEU A 45 -12.09 4.21 6.50
C LEU A 45 -12.75 4.52 5.16
N SER A 46 -11.94 4.73 4.14
CA SER A 46 -12.39 4.95 2.76
C SER A 46 -11.91 3.81 1.87
N VAL A 47 -12.84 3.23 1.10
CA VAL A 47 -12.55 2.20 0.11
C VAL A 47 -13.12 2.62 -1.22
N PHE A 48 -12.29 2.72 -2.24
CA PHE A 48 -12.71 3.14 -3.57
C PHE A 48 -11.97 2.43 -4.68
N THR A 49 -12.59 2.43 -5.86
CA THR A 49 -12.00 1.88 -7.09
C THR A 49 -12.00 2.96 -8.17
N VAL A 50 -10.97 2.93 -8.99
CA VAL A 50 -10.92 3.72 -10.23
C VAL A 50 -11.33 2.80 -11.39
N ALA A 51 -12.10 3.34 -12.34
CA ALA A 51 -12.46 2.61 -13.54
C ALA A 51 -11.20 2.06 -14.23
N ASP A 52 -11.28 0.82 -14.69
CA ASP A 52 -10.18 0.10 -15.36
C ASP A 52 -8.92 -0.14 -14.49
N SER A 53 -8.89 0.31 -13.23
CA SER A 53 -7.82 -0.03 -12.31
C SER A 53 -7.94 -1.48 -11.84
N PRO A 54 -6.85 -2.25 -11.83
CA PRO A 54 -6.85 -3.60 -11.25
C PRO A 54 -6.79 -3.59 -9.71
N TRP A 55 -6.90 -2.41 -9.08
CA TRP A 55 -6.73 -2.22 -7.64
C TRP A 55 -7.94 -1.57 -6.99
N ILE A 56 -8.20 -2.01 -5.76
CA ILE A 56 -9.09 -1.33 -4.79
C ILE A 56 -8.18 -0.55 -3.85
N THR A 57 -8.43 0.74 -3.68
CA THR A 57 -7.67 1.61 -2.79
C THR A 57 -8.34 1.70 -1.43
N VAL A 58 -7.55 1.52 -0.38
CA VAL A 58 -7.96 1.63 1.02
C VAL A 58 -7.14 2.71 1.70
N CYS A 59 -7.82 3.73 2.23
CA CYS A 59 -7.26 4.78 3.08
C CYS A 59 -7.93 4.74 4.44
N SER A 60 -7.17 4.90 5.52
CA SER A 60 -7.71 4.91 6.88
C SER A 60 -6.68 5.45 7.86
N ASP A 61 -7.14 6.09 8.93
CA ASP A 61 -6.31 6.48 10.08
C ASP A 61 -5.64 5.26 10.72
N LEU A 62 -6.25 4.08 10.57
CA LEU A 62 -5.69 2.81 11.07
C LEU A 62 -4.40 2.37 10.36
N ILE A 63 -4.10 2.92 9.17
CA ILE A 63 -2.94 2.54 8.36
C ILE A 63 -1.94 3.68 8.23
N GLU A 64 -2.14 4.78 8.95
CA GLU A 64 -1.19 5.89 9.02
C GLU A 64 -0.05 5.60 10.01
N GLY A 65 1.14 6.09 9.72
CA GLY A 65 2.28 6.15 10.62
C GLY A 65 3.34 5.09 10.38
N ASP A 66 3.32 3.98 11.10
CA ASP A 66 4.41 3.00 11.10
C ASP A 66 4.37 2.06 9.89
N PHE A 67 5.51 1.95 9.18
CA PHE A 67 5.63 1.06 8.00
C PHE A 67 5.48 -0.43 8.34
N GLU A 68 5.93 -0.86 9.53
CA GLU A 68 5.81 -2.26 9.95
C GLU A 68 4.34 -2.59 10.21
N GLU A 69 3.59 -1.65 10.81
CA GLU A 69 2.15 -1.80 11.03
C GLU A 69 1.35 -1.76 9.72
N LEU A 70 1.67 -0.82 8.83
CA LEU A 70 1.09 -0.75 7.49
C LEU A 70 1.30 -2.07 6.72
N GLY A 71 2.53 -2.59 6.73
CA GLY A 71 2.86 -3.87 6.10
C GLY A 71 2.15 -5.06 6.76
N ALA A 72 1.99 -5.06 8.09
CA ALA A 72 1.26 -6.11 8.81
C ALA A 72 -0.23 -6.13 8.44
N LYS A 73 -0.87 -4.97 8.30
CA LYS A 73 -2.27 -4.86 7.87
C LYS A 73 -2.46 -5.30 6.42
N ALA A 74 -1.55 -4.88 5.53
CA ALA A 74 -1.55 -5.34 4.15
C ALA A 74 -1.39 -6.86 4.03
N ARG A 75 -0.54 -7.47 4.88
CA ARG A 75 -0.37 -8.92 4.97
C ARG A 75 -1.66 -9.62 5.40
N ARG A 76 -2.31 -9.14 6.47
CA ARG A 76 -3.59 -9.71 6.93
C ARG A 76 -4.66 -9.64 5.84
N LEU A 77 -4.74 -8.51 5.11
CA LEU A 77 -5.64 -8.38 3.96
C LEU A 77 -5.30 -9.41 2.87
N SER A 78 -4.02 -9.53 2.49
CA SER A 78 -3.59 -10.53 1.50
C SER A 78 -3.93 -11.95 1.91
N GLU A 79 -3.69 -12.33 3.17
CA GLU A 79 -3.98 -13.65 3.73
C GLU A 79 -5.48 -13.93 3.79
N THR A 80 -6.27 -12.97 4.28
CA THR A 80 -7.72 -13.16 4.45
C THR A 80 -8.46 -13.18 3.13
N LEU A 81 -8.10 -12.26 2.23
CA LEU A 81 -8.76 -12.10 0.94
C LEU A 81 -8.14 -12.97 -0.17
N GLN A 82 -7.07 -13.70 0.14
CA GLN A 82 -6.34 -14.57 -0.78
C GLN A 82 -5.95 -13.87 -2.09
N THR A 83 -5.51 -12.62 -1.98
CA THR A 83 -5.10 -11.79 -3.12
C THR A 83 -3.85 -10.98 -2.81
N GLN A 84 -3.27 -10.37 -3.84
CA GLN A 84 -2.12 -9.50 -3.69
C GLN A 84 -2.53 -8.17 -3.07
N THR A 85 -1.65 -7.63 -2.23
CA THR A 85 -1.77 -6.28 -1.69
C THR A 85 -0.49 -5.49 -1.90
N LEU A 86 -0.64 -4.17 -2.04
CA LEU A 86 0.46 -3.22 -2.06
C LEU A 86 0.22 -2.20 -0.94
N ALA A 87 1.14 -2.14 0.01
CA ALA A 87 1.18 -1.05 0.96
C ALA A 87 2.08 0.05 0.42
N LEU A 88 1.59 1.27 0.37
CA LEU A 88 2.27 2.45 -0.16
C LEU A 88 2.36 3.51 0.93
N ALA A 89 3.53 4.11 1.10
CA ALA A 89 3.68 5.25 1.99
C ALA A 89 4.71 6.26 1.48
N CYS A 90 4.43 7.53 1.73
CA CYS A 90 5.33 8.65 1.50
C CYS A 90 5.47 9.47 2.78
N LEU A 91 6.70 9.82 3.15
CA LEU A 91 7.01 10.64 4.32
C LEU A 91 7.73 11.90 3.89
N ASP A 92 7.11 13.04 4.18
CA ASP A 92 7.66 14.39 3.98
C ASP A 92 8.24 14.63 2.58
N SER A 93 7.67 13.95 1.56
CA SER A 93 8.16 13.97 0.17
C SER A 93 9.63 13.52 -0.02
N ASP A 94 10.31 13.10 1.05
CA ASP A 94 11.72 12.69 1.01
C ASP A 94 11.92 11.18 0.90
N TYR A 95 10.92 10.41 1.31
CA TYR A 95 10.98 8.97 1.32
C TYR A 95 9.66 8.34 0.86
N PHE A 96 9.75 7.51 -0.15
CA PHE A 96 8.64 6.68 -0.64
C PHE A 96 8.98 5.21 -0.49
N CYS A 97 8.03 4.42 -0.05
CA CYS A 97 8.17 2.97 -0.03
C CYS A 97 6.91 2.26 -0.51
N ILE A 98 7.14 1.05 -1.00
CA ILE A 98 6.13 0.11 -1.44
C ILE A 98 6.45 -1.27 -0.90
N ASN A 99 5.45 -1.93 -0.34
CA ASN A 99 5.52 -3.32 0.10
C ASN A 99 4.49 -4.16 -0.64
N LEU A 100 4.94 -5.07 -1.48
CA LEU A 100 4.09 -6.05 -2.14
C LEU A 100 4.02 -7.31 -1.29
N ILE A 101 2.80 -7.74 -1.02
CA ILE A 101 2.50 -8.97 -0.33
C ILE A 101 1.62 -9.85 -1.22
N ASP A 102 2.05 -11.09 -1.40
CA ASP A 102 1.31 -12.14 -2.07
C ASP A 102 1.37 -13.38 -1.17
N ALA A 103 0.42 -13.49 -0.26
CA ALA A 103 0.41 -14.54 0.75
C ALA A 103 0.31 -15.94 0.13
N ALA A 104 -0.43 -16.08 -0.99
CA ALA A 104 -0.58 -17.34 -1.70
C ALA A 104 0.76 -17.86 -2.27
N ASN A 105 1.67 -16.96 -2.66
CA ASN A 105 2.99 -17.28 -3.20
C ASN A 105 4.14 -17.03 -2.20
N GLY A 106 3.83 -16.66 -0.96
CA GLY A 106 4.80 -16.41 0.10
C GLY A 106 5.71 -15.18 -0.18
N ALA A 107 5.24 -14.23 -0.98
CA ALA A 107 6.01 -13.02 -1.28
C ALA A 107 5.75 -11.92 -0.25
N ASP A 108 6.84 -11.26 0.16
CA ASP A 108 6.87 -10.05 0.98
C ASP A 108 8.06 -9.22 0.52
N LEU A 109 7.79 -8.31 -0.40
CA LEU A 109 8.81 -7.58 -1.13
C LEU A 109 8.73 -6.09 -0.84
N TRP A 110 9.84 -5.54 -0.34
CA TRP A 110 9.98 -4.12 -0.07
C TRP A 110 10.85 -3.42 -1.10
N ALA A 111 10.39 -2.29 -1.60
CA ALA A 111 11.21 -1.37 -2.38
C ALA A 111 11.00 0.06 -1.88
N ALA A 112 12.01 0.90 -2.00
CA ALA A 112 11.93 2.28 -1.54
C ALA A 112 12.82 3.20 -2.36
N ASN A 113 12.41 4.47 -2.45
CA ASN A 113 13.17 5.58 -3.01
C ASN A 113 13.28 6.71 -1.98
N GLY A 114 14.33 7.51 -2.09
CA GLY A 114 14.57 8.60 -1.17
C GLY A 114 15.34 8.18 0.09
N ARG A 115 15.38 9.09 1.05
CA ARG A 115 16.12 8.94 2.32
C ARG A 115 15.24 9.35 3.48
N MET A 116 15.08 8.47 4.42
CA MET A 116 14.46 8.85 5.71
C MET A 116 15.39 9.78 6.48
N THR A 117 14.83 10.85 6.97
CA THR A 117 15.52 11.81 7.87
C THR A 117 15.38 11.41 9.32
N GLU A 118 14.27 10.77 9.67
CA GLU A 118 13.96 10.31 11.03
C GLU A 118 13.38 8.90 11.01
N GLY A 119 13.59 8.16 12.09
CA GLY A 119 13.07 6.81 12.25
C GLY A 119 13.89 5.72 11.56
N LYS A 120 13.33 4.51 11.50
CA LYS A 120 13.96 3.32 10.92
C LYS A 120 13.28 2.96 9.60
N ALA A 121 14.03 3.05 8.52
CA ALA A 121 13.54 2.61 7.21
C ALA A 121 13.24 1.10 7.23
N PRO A 122 12.15 0.66 6.58
CA PRO A 122 11.87 -0.76 6.43
C PRO A 122 13.00 -1.46 5.67
N ARG A 123 13.15 -2.76 5.94
CA ARG A 123 14.18 -3.57 5.27
C ARG A 123 13.87 -3.68 3.79
N ARG A 124 14.75 -3.13 2.95
CA ARG A 124 14.61 -3.25 1.49
C ARG A 124 14.90 -4.69 1.04
N SER A 125 14.02 -5.22 0.24
CA SER A 125 14.24 -6.49 -0.44
C SER A 125 15.10 -6.31 -1.69
N SER A 126 15.67 -7.41 -2.19
CA SER A 126 16.21 -7.42 -3.55
C SER A 126 15.10 -7.08 -4.56
N LEU A 127 15.42 -6.29 -5.58
CA LEU A 127 14.45 -5.94 -6.63
C LEU A 127 14.23 -7.08 -7.65
N ALA A 128 15.07 -8.12 -7.64
CA ALA A 128 14.96 -9.21 -8.61
C ALA A 128 13.63 -9.99 -8.53
N PRO A 129 13.08 -10.31 -7.35
CA PRO A 129 11.79 -11.00 -7.23
C PRO A 129 10.60 -10.21 -7.78
N TRP A 130 10.69 -8.88 -7.84
CA TRP A 130 9.64 -8.01 -8.37
C TRP A 130 9.28 -8.30 -9.84
N LYS A 131 10.18 -8.94 -10.59
CA LYS A 131 9.93 -9.29 -11.99
C LYS A 131 8.68 -10.16 -12.21
N ARG A 132 8.15 -10.79 -11.18
CA ARG A 132 6.89 -11.56 -11.25
C ARG A 132 5.65 -10.70 -11.15
N TYR A 133 5.79 -9.45 -10.69
CA TYR A 133 4.71 -8.59 -10.27
C TYR A 133 4.65 -7.27 -11.04
N VAL A 134 5.65 -6.99 -11.85
CA VAL A 134 5.72 -5.77 -12.66
C VAL A 134 5.87 -6.14 -14.14
N SER A 135 5.28 -5.33 -15.00
CA SER A 135 5.32 -5.53 -16.45
C SER A 135 6.71 -5.36 -17.06
N ASP A 136 7.54 -4.46 -16.50
CA ASP A 136 8.93 -4.21 -16.91
C ASP A 136 9.82 -4.02 -15.68
N ILE A 137 10.64 -5.03 -15.37
CA ILE A 137 11.54 -5.00 -14.21
C ILE A 137 12.65 -3.96 -14.34
N GLU A 138 13.13 -3.68 -15.55
CA GLU A 138 14.19 -2.69 -15.71
C GLU A 138 13.65 -1.27 -15.60
N ALA A 139 12.44 -1.01 -16.08
CA ALA A 139 11.74 0.25 -15.82
C ALA A 139 11.48 0.41 -14.33
N PHE A 140 10.98 -0.63 -13.64
CA PHE A 140 10.77 -0.61 -12.19
C PHE A 140 12.05 -0.29 -11.41
N LYS A 141 13.16 -0.94 -11.74
CA LYS A 141 14.46 -0.65 -11.11
C LYS A 141 14.94 0.78 -11.35
N ARG A 142 14.74 1.31 -12.58
CA ARG A 142 15.08 2.71 -12.90
C ARG A 142 14.24 3.66 -12.07
N THR A 143 12.93 3.43 -11.97
CA THR A 143 12.02 4.22 -11.16
C THR A 143 12.43 4.20 -9.69
N MET A 144 12.62 3.01 -9.11
CA MET A 144 12.97 2.88 -7.68
C MET A 144 14.39 3.36 -7.33
N ARG A 145 15.26 3.58 -8.30
CA ARG A 145 16.62 4.12 -8.12
C ARG A 145 16.78 5.54 -8.66
N GLY A 146 15.75 6.09 -9.26
CA GLY A 146 15.73 7.45 -9.80
C GLY A 146 16.03 8.49 -8.73
N LYS A 147 16.57 9.63 -9.16
CA LYS A 147 16.75 10.80 -8.30
C LYS A 147 15.58 11.73 -8.58
N TYR A 148 14.73 11.90 -7.60
CA TYR A 148 13.57 12.78 -7.66
C TYR A 148 13.76 13.96 -6.72
N VAL A 149 13.14 15.08 -7.06
CA VAL A 149 13.07 16.25 -6.16
C VAL A 149 12.16 15.91 -4.97
N PHE A 150 11.08 15.15 -5.26
CA PHE A 150 10.15 14.63 -4.30
C PHE A 150 9.98 13.12 -4.53
N ALA A 151 10.05 12.33 -3.47
CA ALA A 151 10.07 10.88 -3.57
C ALA A 151 8.76 10.30 -4.13
N GLU A 152 7.62 10.96 -3.91
CA GLU A 152 6.32 10.57 -4.47
C GLU A 152 6.26 10.62 -6.01
N ALA A 153 7.14 11.36 -6.66
CA ALA A 153 7.24 11.33 -8.13
C ALA A 153 7.60 9.94 -8.70
N CYS A 154 8.00 9.01 -7.82
CA CYS A 154 8.09 7.60 -8.20
C CYS A 154 6.75 7.01 -8.65
N LEU A 155 5.61 7.49 -8.09
CA LEU A 155 4.28 6.93 -8.37
C LEU A 155 3.94 6.98 -9.85
N ASP A 156 4.23 8.10 -10.52
CA ASP A 156 3.97 8.26 -11.96
C ASP A 156 4.67 7.20 -12.82
N GLY A 157 5.84 6.76 -12.36
CA GLY A 157 6.61 5.71 -13.03
C GLY A 157 6.23 4.29 -12.61
N LEU A 158 5.51 4.11 -11.50
CA LEU A 158 5.11 2.80 -10.97
C LEU A 158 3.74 2.37 -11.46
N GLU A 159 2.80 3.30 -11.59
CA GLU A 159 1.41 3.02 -11.96
C GLU A 159 1.31 2.13 -13.22
N PRO A 160 1.94 2.46 -14.36
CA PRO A 160 1.86 1.62 -15.55
C PRO A 160 2.59 0.27 -15.43
N LEU A 161 3.42 0.09 -14.41
CA LEU A 161 4.20 -1.14 -14.20
C LEU A 161 3.50 -2.14 -13.29
N LEU A 162 2.55 -1.68 -12.48
CA LEU A 162 1.81 -2.48 -11.49
C LEU A 162 0.41 -2.87 -11.97
N SER A 163 0.07 -2.57 -13.22
CA SER A 163 -1.21 -2.86 -13.86
C SER A 163 -1.44 -4.34 -14.18
#